data_651789fae9e59fa7e8f88a1b54bc5ba0
#
_entry.id   651789fae9e59fa7e8f88a1b54bc5ba0
#
_cell.length_a   1.000
_cell.length_b   1.000
_cell.length_c   1.000
_cell.angle_alpha   90.00
_cell.angle_beta   90.00
_cell.angle_gamma   90.00
#
_symmetry.space_group_name_H-M   'P 1'
#
loop_
_entity.id
_entity.type
_entity.pdbx_description
1 polymer ?
#
loop_
_entity_poly.entity_id
_entity_poly.type
_entity_poly.pdbx_seq_one_letter_code
_entity_poly.pdbx_strand_id
1 'polypeptide(L)'
;QYIRGLQQQGILATAKHYPGKTLVVRDPHKYLVAAEINAHDVYPYTALSSKVASIMVSHIITSGTIDSHGLPSVASSEVIGELKKNFTGLVISDEINMLGLRNYYATLDEMYIAVFKAGNDVVLNFNDDPNEIHRMIQVVKQAVERGDISKEQIDASVRKILKAKGLKVK
;
A
#
# COMPACT_ATOMS: atom_id res chain seq x y z
N GLN A 1 13.07 -19.22 1.14
CA GLN A 1 14.56 -19.12 1.17
C GLN A 1 15.05 -17.73 0.76
N TYR A 2 14.58 -17.15 -0.36
CA TYR A 2 15.04 -15.85 -0.86
C TYR A 2 14.85 -14.71 0.17
N ILE A 3 13.64 -14.52 0.71
CA ILE A 3 13.32 -13.52 1.76
C ILE A 3 14.28 -13.70 2.97
N ARG A 4 14.45 -14.93 3.42
CA ARG A 4 15.34 -15.24 4.55
C ARG A 4 16.80 -14.85 4.26
N GLY A 5 17.29 -15.14 3.05
CA GLY A 5 18.65 -14.79 2.63
C GLY A 5 18.87 -13.27 2.64
N LEU A 6 17.92 -12.49 2.10
CA LEU A 6 18.00 -11.03 2.12
C LEU A 6 17.99 -10.47 3.54
N GLN A 7 17.04 -10.90 4.37
CA GLN A 7 16.86 -10.35 5.72
C GLN A 7 18.00 -10.73 6.67
N GLN A 8 18.65 -11.89 6.48
CA GLN A 8 19.87 -12.24 7.21
C GLN A 8 21.05 -11.31 6.91
N GLN A 9 21.04 -10.62 5.77
CA GLN A 9 22.04 -9.61 5.39
C GLN A 9 21.58 -8.16 5.72
N GLY A 10 20.51 -8.00 6.52
CA GLY A 10 20.00 -6.68 6.91
C GLY A 10 19.16 -5.97 5.84
N ILE A 11 18.80 -6.65 4.74
CA ILE A 11 17.96 -6.10 3.67
C ILE A 11 16.50 -6.44 3.95
N LEU A 12 15.64 -5.42 4.07
CA LEU A 12 14.21 -5.62 4.27
C LEU A 12 13.56 -6.12 2.98
N ALA A 13 12.96 -7.31 3.03
CA ALA A 13 12.28 -7.90 1.88
C ALA A 13 10.81 -7.45 1.82
N THR A 14 10.29 -7.26 0.60
CA THR A 14 8.88 -6.93 0.33
C THR A 14 8.22 -8.04 -0.47
N ALA A 15 7.12 -8.61 0.04
CA ALA A 15 6.27 -9.51 -0.74
C ALA A 15 5.27 -8.68 -1.57
N LYS A 16 5.08 -9.03 -2.86
CA LYS A 16 4.20 -8.26 -3.75
C LYS A 16 3.54 -9.13 -4.82
N HIS A 17 2.38 -8.75 -5.31
CA HIS A 17 1.55 -7.60 -4.91
C HIS A 17 0.28 -8.12 -4.23
N TYR A 18 -0.01 -7.67 -3.01
CA TYR A 18 -1.22 -8.04 -2.29
C TYR A 18 -2.47 -7.40 -2.93
N PRO A 19 -3.61 -8.10 -2.97
CA PRO A 19 -3.93 -9.39 -2.35
C PRO A 19 -3.63 -10.63 -3.21
N GLY A 20 -2.84 -10.51 -4.26
CA GLY A 20 -2.51 -11.58 -5.18
C GLY A 20 -3.04 -11.32 -6.58
N LYS A 21 -3.19 -12.38 -7.40
CA LYS A 21 -3.69 -12.31 -8.78
C LYS A 21 -2.80 -11.50 -9.71
N THR A 22 -1.65 -12.05 -10.04
CA THR A 22 -0.69 -11.40 -10.96
C THR A 22 -1.02 -11.64 -12.43
N LEU A 23 -1.80 -12.69 -12.75
CA LEU A 23 -2.20 -13.01 -14.12
C LEU A 23 -3.48 -12.23 -14.48
N VAL A 24 -3.31 -11.02 -14.93
CA VAL A 24 -4.38 -10.15 -15.44
C VAL A 24 -4.27 -10.00 -16.95
N VAL A 25 -5.41 -9.84 -17.63
CA VAL A 25 -5.49 -9.79 -19.09
C VAL A 25 -4.90 -8.52 -19.66
N ARG A 26 -4.79 -7.46 -18.85
CA ARG A 26 -4.27 -6.15 -19.25
C ARG A 26 -3.13 -5.72 -18.34
N ASP A 27 -2.23 -4.91 -18.88
CA ASP A 27 -1.11 -4.32 -18.15
C ASP A 27 -1.62 -3.37 -17.03
N PRO A 28 -1.44 -3.71 -15.74
CA PRO A 28 -1.92 -2.89 -14.63
C PRO A 28 -1.19 -1.55 -14.50
N HIS A 29 -0.03 -1.37 -15.14
CA HIS A 29 0.65 -0.08 -15.19
C HIS A 29 -0.11 0.95 -16.03
N LYS A 30 -0.87 0.49 -17.03
CA LYS A 30 -1.59 1.36 -17.99
C LYS A 30 -3.08 1.40 -17.72
N TYR A 31 -3.64 0.33 -17.17
CA TYR A 31 -5.09 0.17 -17.02
C TYR A 31 -5.43 -0.21 -15.59
N LEU A 32 -6.54 0.31 -15.12
CA LEU A 32 -7.15 -0.22 -13.91
C LEU A 32 -7.77 -1.59 -14.24
N VAL A 33 -7.40 -2.60 -13.49
CA VAL A 33 -7.78 -3.99 -13.72
C VAL A 33 -8.61 -4.47 -12.54
N ALA A 34 -9.69 -5.21 -12.82
CA ALA A 34 -10.46 -5.91 -11.81
C ALA A 34 -10.14 -7.41 -11.83
N ALA A 35 -10.12 -8.03 -10.65
CA ALA A 35 -9.90 -9.46 -10.51
C ALA A 35 -10.67 -10.03 -9.31
N GLU A 36 -11.19 -11.24 -9.47
CA GLU A 36 -11.73 -12.01 -8.36
C GLU A 36 -10.59 -12.69 -7.59
N ILE A 37 -10.54 -12.47 -6.29
CA ILE A 37 -9.53 -13.01 -5.38
C ILE A 37 -10.11 -14.21 -4.64
N ASN A 38 -9.37 -15.30 -4.63
CA ASN A 38 -9.71 -16.50 -3.89
C ASN A 38 -8.67 -16.77 -2.76
N ALA A 39 -8.93 -17.76 -1.93
CA ALA A 39 -8.07 -18.08 -0.80
C ALA A 39 -6.64 -18.47 -1.19
N HIS A 40 -6.44 -19.07 -2.37
CA HIS A 40 -5.08 -19.42 -2.85
C HIS A 40 -4.27 -18.18 -3.24
N ASP A 41 -4.92 -17.13 -3.75
CA ASP A 41 -4.26 -15.87 -4.10
C ASP A 41 -3.72 -15.17 -2.83
N VAL A 42 -4.47 -15.25 -1.73
CA VAL A 42 -4.12 -14.62 -0.45
C VAL A 42 -3.12 -15.45 0.37
N TYR A 43 -3.16 -16.78 0.23
CA TYR A 43 -2.36 -17.72 1.03
C TYR A 43 -0.87 -17.37 1.12
N PRO A 44 -0.15 -16.99 0.05
CA PRO A 44 1.26 -16.64 0.14
C PRO A 44 1.55 -15.51 1.14
N TYR A 45 0.67 -14.52 1.22
CA TYR A 45 0.83 -13.37 2.13
C TYR A 45 0.56 -13.76 3.59
N THR A 46 -0.45 -14.59 3.82
CA THR A 46 -0.71 -15.17 5.16
C THR A 46 0.47 -16.00 5.62
N ALA A 47 1.01 -16.88 4.77
CA ALA A 47 2.15 -17.74 5.08
C ALA A 47 3.46 -16.97 5.31
N LEU A 48 3.57 -15.76 4.76
CA LEU A 48 4.74 -14.87 4.87
C LEU A 48 4.59 -13.80 5.95
N SER A 49 3.42 -13.62 6.54
CA SER A 49 3.10 -12.49 7.43
C SER A 49 4.07 -12.30 8.60
N SER A 50 4.60 -13.39 9.16
CA SER A 50 5.60 -13.34 10.23
C SER A 50 7.05 -13.39 9.74
N LYS A 51 7.28 -13.45 8.44
CA LYS A 51 8.58 -13.76 7.84
C LYS A 51 9.12 -12.67 6.92
N VAL A 52 8.27 -11.73 6.51
CA VAL A 52 8.63 -10.65 5.59
C VAL A 52 8.52 -9.30 6.28
N ALA A 53 9.42 -8.38 5.96
CA ALA A 53 9.45 -7.06 6.59
C ALA A 53 8.33 -6.14 6.09
N SER A 54 7.93 -6.29 4.83
CA SER A 54 6.90 -5.46 4.21
C SER A 54 6.08 -6.21 3.17
N ILE A 55 4.86 -5.71 2.94
CA ILE A 55 3.96 -6.18 1.87
C ILE A 55 3.51 -4.98 1.06
N MET A 56 3.63 -5.09 -0.28
CA MET A 56 3.19 -4.07 -1.22
C MET A 56 1.78 -4.38 -1.70
N VAL A 57 0.91 -3.36 -1.68
CA VAL A 57 -0.49 -3.46 -2.11
C VAL A 57 -0.62 -2.97 -3.55
N SER A 58 -1.31 -3.73 -4.38
CA SER A 58 -1.54 -3.43 -5.80
C SER A 58 -2.63 -2.36 -6.02
N HIS A 59 -2.78 -1.92 -7.29
CA HIS A 59 -3.87 -1.01 -7.70
C HIS A 59 -5.12 -1.74 -8.19
N ILE A 60 -5.12 -3.09 -8.29
CA ILE A 60 -6.27 -3.82 -8.85
C ILE A 60 -7.53 -3.60 -8.00
N ILE A 61 -8.68 -3.56 -8.66
CA ILE A 61 -9.99 -3.65 -8.01
C ILE A 61 -10.27 -5.13 -7.76
N THR A 62 -10.65 -5.47 -6.53
CA THR A 62 -10.83 -6.86 -6.13
C THR A 62 -12.25 -7.17 -5.68
N SER A 63 -12.66 -8.41 -5.92
CA SER A 63 -13.88 -9.02 -5.39
C SER A 63 -13.58 -10.42 -4.84
N GLY A 64 -14.56 -11.12 -4.29
CA GLY A 64 -14.39 -12.46 -3.74
C GLY A 64 -13.88 -12.47 -2.30
N THR A 65 -12.85 -13.27 -2.00
CA THR A 65 -12.32 -13.41 -0.62
C THR A 65 -11.83 -12.09 -0.04
N ILE A 66 -11.25 -11.22 -0.86
CA ILE A 66 -10.87 -9.85 -0.52
C ILE A 66 -11.61 -8.94 -1.49
N ASP A 67 -12.57 -8.17 -0.98
CA ASP A 67 -13.36 -7.24 -1.78
C ASP A 67 -12.94 -5.80 -1.50
N SER A 68 -12.61 -5.07 -2.56
CA SER A 68 -12.26 -3.65 -2.46
C SER A 68 -13.45 -2.71 -2.69
N HIS A 69 -14.65 -3.28 -2.92
CA HIS A 69 -15.89 -2.53 -3.20
C HIS A 69 -15.75 -1.49 -4.31
N GLY A 70 -15.09 -1.89 -5.40
CA GLY A 70 -14.88 -1.02 -6.57
C GLY A 70 -13.75 -0.02 -6.43
N LEU A 71 -13.05 0.04 -5.30
CA LEU A 71 -11.87 0.89 -5.11
C LEU A 71 -10.60 0.17 -5.58
N PRO A 72 -9.56 0.88 -6.03
CA PRO A 72 -8.23 0.31 -6.13
C PRO A 72 -7.76 -0.21 -4.76
N SER A 73 -7.21 -1.43 -4.70
CA SER A 73 -6.83 -2.08 -3.43
C SER A 73 -5.94 -1.20 -2.55
N VAL A 74 -5.00 -0.47 -3.17
CA VAL A 74 -4.10 0.48 -2.47
C VAL A 74 -4.86 1.64 -1.79
N ALA A 75 -6.06 1.95 -2.24
CA ALA A 75 -6.92 3.01 -1.71
C ALA A 75 -8.13 2.47 -0.93
N SER A 76 -8.19 1.16 -0.70
CA SER A 76 -9.25 0.49 0.07
C SER A 76 -8.80 0.24 1.50
N SER A 77 -9.41 0.94 2.45
CA SER A 77 -9.17 0.72 3.88
C SER A 77 -9.59 -0.69 4.32
N GLU A 78 -10.53 -1.31 3.64
CA GLU A 78 -10.98 -2.68 3.89
C GLU A 78 -9.92 -3.70 3.48
N VAL A 79 -9.36 -3.58 2.26
CA VAL A 79 -8.28 -4.44 1.78
C VAL A 79 -7.04 -4.34 2.68
N ILE A 80 -6.64 -3.11 3.03
CA ILE A 80 -5.48 -2.87 3.90
C ILE A 80 -5.79 -3.29 5.34
N GLY A 81 -7.00 -3.07 5.81
CA GLY A 81 -7.46 -3.52 7.14
C GLY A 81 -7.43 -5.04 7.26
N GLU A 82 -7.87 -5.77 6.22
CA GLU A 82 -7.82 -7.23 6.20
C GLU A 82 -6.37 -7.73 6.26
N LEU A 83 -5.46 -7.13 5.49
CA LEU A 83 -4.03 -7.44 5.58
C LEU A 83 -3.49 -7.22 7.01
N LYS A 84 -3.82 -6.09 7.62
CA LYS A 84 -3.32 -5.69 8.95
C LYS A 84 -3.83 -6.55 10.10
N LYS A 85 -4.89 -7.35 9.93
CA LYS A 85 -5.33 -8.31 10.96
C LYS A 85 -4.24 -9.35 11.29
N ASN A 86 -3.44 -9.74 10.29
CA ASN A 86 -2.44 -10.79 10.43
C ASN A 86 -1.01 -10.33 10.08
N PHE A 87 -0.82 -9.05 9.74
CA PHE A 87 0.47 -8.50 9.35
C PHE A 87 0.79 -7.23 10.12
N THR A 88 1.92 -7.22 10.82
CA THR A 88 2.37 -6.09 11.65
C THR A 88 3.54 -5.31 11.04
N GLY A 89 4.09 -5.77 9.91
CA GLY A 89 5.17 -5.10 9.18
C GLY A 89 4.70 -3.86 8.43
N LEU A 90 5.54 -3.35 7.53
CA LEU A 90 5.24 -2.18 6.71
C LEU A 90 4.30 -2.53 5.55
N VAL A 91 3.21 -1.83 5.45
CA VAL A 91 2.33 -1.85 4.27
C VAL A 91 2.77 -0.74 3.32
N ILE A 92 3.15 -1.12 2.10
CA ILE A 92 3.72 -0.21 1.10
C ILE A 92 2.74 -0.13 -0.08
N SER A 93 2.47 1.07 -0.60
CA SER A 93 1.71 1.19 -1.85
C SER A 93 2.54 0.70 -3.04
N ASP A 94 1.90 0.26 -4.11
CA ASP A 94 2.53 0.29 -5.42
C ASP A 94 2.72 1.75 -5.88
N GLU A 95 3.42 1.96 -7.00
CA GLU A 95 3.78 3.29 -7.50
C GLU A 95 2.51 4.09 -7.90
N ILE A 96 2.27 5.22 -7.23
CA ILE A 96 0.99 5.93 -7.34
C ILE A 96 0.80 6.76 -8.62
N ASN A 97 1.87 6.97 -9.42
CA ASN A 97 1.74 7.65 -10.72
C ASN A 97 1.40 6.71 -11.87
N MET A 98 1.23 5.41 -11.62
CA MET A 98 0.76 4.47 -12.62
C MET A 98 -0.59 4.92 -13.18
N LEU A 99 -0.71 4.92 -14.52
CA LEU A 99 -1.89 5.47 -15.21
C LEU A 99 -3.19 4.77 -14.79
N GLY A 100 -3.15 3.48 -14.49
CA GLY A 100 -4.32 2.75 -13.99
C GLY A 100 -4.92 3.38 -12.74
N LEU A 101 -4.08 3.75 -11.76
CA LEU A 101 -4.54 4.40 -10.55
C LEU A 101 -4.94 5.86 -10.78
N ARG A 102 -4.08 6.63 -11.47
CA ARG A 102 -4.32 8.06 -11.72
C ARG A 102 -5.63 8.31 -12.45
N ASN A 103 -5.96 7.48 -13.44
CA ASN A 103 -7.19 7.65 -14.23
C ASN A 103 -8.47 7.27 -13.46
N TYR A 104 -8.35 6.68 -12.29
CA TYR A 104 -9.50 6.38 -11.43
C TYR A 104 -10.01 7.62 -10.70
N TYR A 105 -9.14 8.56 -10.36
CA TYR A 105 -9.46 9.76 -9.60
C TYR A 105 -9.61 10.98 -10.51
N ALA A 106 -10.52 11.89 -10.16
CA ALA A 106 -10.69 13.15 -10.87
C ALA A 106 -9.49 14.08 -10.68
N THR A 107 -8.85 14.03 -9.51
CA THR A 107 -7.68 14.85 -9.17
C THR A 107 -6.60 14.03 -8.47
N LEU A 108 -5.34 14.51 -8.52
CA LEU A 108 -4.24 13.93 -7.76
C LEU A 108 -4.44 14.08 -6.25
N ASP A 109 -5.07 15.16 -5.80
CA ASP A 109 -5.36 15.41 -4.39
C ASP A 109 -6.29 14.36 -3.80
N GLU A 110 -7.36 14.01 -4.52
CA GLU A 110 -8.26 12.93 -4.15
C GLU A 110 -7.53 11.60 -4.06
N MET A 111 -6.67 11.30 -5.03
CA MET A 111 -5.86 10.09 -5.05
C MET A 111 -4.91 10.04 -3.85
N TYR A 112 -4.20 11.14 -3.57
CA TYR A 112 -3.26 11.20 -2.44
C TYR A 112 -3.99 10.97 -1.11
N ILE A 113 -5.10 11.68 -0.89
CA ILE A 113 -5.89 11.50 0.34
C ILE A 113 -6.39 10.06 0.46
N ALA A 114 -6.93 9.48 -0.61
CA ALA A 114 -7.46 8.11 -0.60
C ALA A 114 -6.38 7.07 -0.25
N VAL A 115 -5.20 7.16 -0.88
CA VAL A 115 -4.09 6.22 -0.65
C VAL A 115 -3.56 6.31 0.78
N PHE A 116 -3.39 7.52 1.33
CA PHE A 116 -2.95 7.67 2.72
C PHE A 116 -4.04 7.27 3.71
N LYS A 117 -5.29 7.68 3.48
CA LYS A 117 -6.44 7.34 4.32
C LYS A 117 -6.67 5.84 4.42
N ALA A 118 -6.41 5.10 3.34
CA ALA A 118 -6.53 3.64 3.32
C ALA A 118 -5.60 2.94 4.31
N GLY A 119 -4.50 3.58 4.72
CA GLY A 119 -3.62 3.07 5.76
C GLY A 119 -2.31 2.48 5.27
N ASN A 120 -1.83 2.83 4.07
CA ASN A 120 -0.46 2.52 3.69
C ASN A 120 0.53 3.18 4.66
N ASP A 121 1.54 2.44 5.10
CA ASP A 121 2.59 2.99 5.97
C ASP A 121 3.66 3.75 5.17
N VAL A 122 3.91 3.33 3.92
CA VAL A 122 4.84 3.96 2.97
C VAL A 122 4.14 4.09 1.63
N VAL A 123 4.24 5.25 0.99
CA VAL A 123 3.70 5.52 -0.34
C VAL A 123 4.85 5.71 -1.32
N LEU A 124 4.87 4.91 -2.40
CA LEU A 124 5.84 5.06 -3.49
C LEU A 124 5.33 6.09 -4.48
N ASN A 125 6.12 7.13 -4.70
CA ASN A 125 5.84 8.18 -5.67
C ASN A 125 7.12 8.42 -6.49
N PHE A 126 7.09 8.06 -7.77
CA PHE A 126 8.22 8.22 -8.71
C PHE A 126 8.08 9.48 -9.55
N ASN A 127 7.29 10.45 -9.11
CA ASN A 127 7.27 11.76 -9.74
C ASN A 127 8.65 12.42 -9.60
N ASP A 128 9.19 12.91 -10.70
CA ASP A 128 10.50 13.58 -10.77
C ASP A 128 10.43 15.09 -10.49
N ASP A 129 9.22 15.67 -10.37
CA ASP A 129 9.03 17.05 -9.96
C ASP A 129 8.99 17.17 -8.42
N PRO A 130 10.00 17.79 -7.78
CA PRO A 130 10.02 18.00 -6.33
C PRO A 130 8.85 18.85 -5.84
N ASN A 131 8.32 19.75 -6.66
CA ASN A 131 7.18 20.60 -6.28
C ASN A 131 5.91 19.77 -6.13
N GLU A 132 5.72 18.77 -7.01
CA GLU A 132 4.59 17.87 -6.91
C GLU A 132 4.68 16.96 -5.67
N ILE A 133 5.88 16.48 -5.33
CA ILE A 133 6.11 15.75 -4.07
C ILE A 133 5.79 16.64 -2.87
N HIS A 134 6.28 17.87 -2.89
CA HIS A 134 5.98 18.84 -1.81
C HIS A 134 4.47 19.13 -1.72
N ARG A 135 3.80 19.30 -2.87
CA ARG A 135 2.34 19.49 -2.92
C ARG A 135 1.58 18.32 -2.31
N MET A 136 1.96 17.08 -2.66
CA MET A 136 1.37 15.86 -2.06
C MET A 136 1.49 15.89 -0.53
N ILE A 137 2.67 16.24 0.01
CA ILE A 137 2.87 16.35 1.46
C ILE A 137 1.94 17.38 2.07
N GLN A 138 1.77 18.54 1.45
CA GLN A 138 0.87 19.60 1.94
C GLN A 138 -0.60 19.17 1.90
N VAL A 139 -1.03 18.50 0.83
CA VAL A 139 -2.40 17.96 0.71
C VAL A 139 -2.70 16.97 1.83
N VAL A 140 -1.78 16.03 2.08
CA VAL A 140 -1.93 15.03 3.15
C VAL A 140 -1.92 15.69 4.52
N LYS A 141 -1.02 16.65 4.77
CA LYS A 141 -0.97 17.41 6.02
C LYS A 141 -2.32 18.11 6.30
N GLN A 142 -2.86 18.82 5.31
CA GLN A 142 -4.16 19.47 5.42
C GLN A 142 -5.31 18.48 5.67
N ALA A 143 -5.26 17.30 5.04
CA ALA A 143 -6.25 16.25 5.26
C ALA A 143 -6.18 15.72 6.72
N VAL A 144 -4.99 15.62 7.31
CA VAL A 144 -4.84 15.29 8.73
C VAL A 144 -5.37 16.41 9.63
N GLU A 145 -5.08 17.66 9.32
CA GLU A 145 -5.56 18.83 10.08
C GLU A 145 -7.10 18.95 10.07
N ARG A 146 -7.76 18.55 8.95
CA ARG A 146 -9.22 18.49 8.86
C ARG A 146 -9.84 17.24 9.49
N GLY A 147 -9.03 16.24 9.86
CA GLY A 147 -9.50 14.97 10.38
C GLY A 147 -9.94 13.95 9.31
N ASP A 148 -9.68 14.22 8.03
CA ASP A 148 -9.95 13.26 6.92
C ASP A 148 -9.04 12.03 7.02
N ILE A 149 -7.83 12.22 7.57
CA ILE A 149 -6.86 11.18 7.88
C ILE A 149 -6.54 11.28 9.37
N SER A 150 -6.59 10.15 10.09
CA SER A 150 -6.30 10.13 11.52
C SER A 150 -4.81 10.41 11.79
N LYS A 151 -4.54 11.31 12.75
CA LYS A 151 -3.19 11.58 13.21
C LYS A 151 -2.55 10.34 13.84
N GLU A 152 -3.32 9.56 14.57
CA GLU A 152 -2.88 8.31 15.22
C GLU A 152 -2.42 7.29 14.18
N GLN A 153 -3.10 7.23 13.01
CA GLN A 153 -2.68 6.38 11.89
C GLN A 153 -1.31 6.82 11.34
N ILE A 154 -1.11 8.11 11.13
CA ILE A 154 0.19 8.65 10.67
C ILE A 154 1.28 8.37 11.69
N ASP A 155 1.03 8.64 12.97
CA ASP A 155 1.98 8.38 14.05
C ASP A 155 2.35 6.88 14.14
N ALA A 156 1.38 5.98 13.97
CA ALA A 156 1.61 4.54 13.95
C ALA A 156 2.50 4.12 12.76
N SER A 157 2.24 4.67 11.57
CA SER A 157 3.05 4.41 10.37
C SER A 157 4.48 4.93 10.53
N VAL A 158 4.65 6.15 11.06
CA VAL A 158 5.97 6.72 11.35
C VAL A 158 6.75 5.85 12.35
N ARG A 159 6.11 5.37 13.43
CA ARG A 159 6.75 4.45 14.39
C ARG A 159 7.24 3.17 13.71
N LYS A 160 6.45 2.57 12.83
CA LYS A 160 6.86 1.37 12.08
C LYS A 160 8.07 1.65 11.18
N ILE A 161 8.06 2.79 10.47
CA ILE A 161 9.17 3.20 9.59
C ILE A 161 10.45 3.41 10.40
N LEU A 162 10.37 4.14 11.52
CA LEU A 162 11.53 4.37 12.39
C LEU A 162 12.07 3.06 12.97
N LYS A 163 11.20 2.17 13.42
CA LYS A 163 11.59 0.82 13.89
C LYS A 163 12.29 0.03 12.79
N ALA A 164 11.76 0.05 11.56
CA ALA A 164 12.38 -0.63 10.42
C ALA A 164 13.79 -0.09 10.09
N LYS A 165 14.03 1.20 10.35
CA LYS A 165 15.34 1.84 10.24
C LYS A 165 16.26 1.59 11.45
N GLY A 166 15.86 0.79 12.43
CA GLY A 166 16.64 0.51 13.63
C GLY A 166 16.68 1.67 14.65
N LEU A 167 15.81 2.66 14.50
CA LEU A 167 15.75 3.80 15.41
C LEU A 167 14.87 3.48 16.62
N LYS A 168 15.31 3.95 17.81
CA LYS A 168 14.49 3.84 19.03
C LYS A 168 13.32 4.82 18.94
N VAL A 169 12.12 4.30 19.10
CA VAL A 169 10.89 5.09 19.16
C VAL A 169 10.45 5.12 20.63
N LYS A 170 10.31 6.31 21.17
CA LYS A 170 9.75 6.52 22.51
C LYS A 170 8.23 6.43 22.45
#